data_f3ffbc1f9344dff81627898797e414df
#
_entry.id   f3ffbc1f9344dff81627898797e414df
#
_cell.length_a   1.000
_cell.length_b   1.000
_cell.length_c   1.000
_cell.angle_alpha   90.00
_cell.angle_beta   90.00
_cell.angle_gamma   90.00
#
_symmetry.space_group_name_H-M   'P 1'
#
loop_
_entity.id
_entity.type
_entity.pdbx_description
1 polymer ?
#
loop_
_entity_poly.entity_id
_entity_poly.type
_entity_poly.pdbx_seq_one_letter_code
_entity_poly.pdbx_strand_id
1 'polypeptide(L)'
;IRDCLLSRGLGDVYKRQHPLLAVLQVNPSGQGPVVAYANYKDTAEINKYLSMPEIQAEMPKDLRLKWGVSPYEYDPKAQTFELYAIRSTERNGKAPLEGDVVVSAKDEYDHYGKPAVSMSMNTDGSRRWAQLTKQNIGRSIAIVLDNYVYSAPNVNSEITGGRSQITGHFTPEQAKDLANVLKSGKMPAPAHIVQEDIVGPSLGQASINAGVFSFIVALILLMIYMCSMYGFIPGMVANG
;
A
#
# COMPACT_ATOMS: atom_id res chain seq x y z
N ILE A 1 28.61 -12.35 -30.88
CA ILE A 1 28.96 -11.07 -30.19
C ILE A 1 28.32 -9.88 -30.91
N ARG A 2 28.25 -9.89 -32.28
CA ARG A 2 27.65 -8.80 -33.06
C ARG A 2 26.13 -8.65 -32.87
N ASP A 3 25.42 -9.77 -32.77
CA ASP A 3 23.96 -9.78 -32.61
C ASP A 3 23.48 -9.33 -31.22
N CYS A 4 24.34 -9.54 -30.20
CA CYS A 4 24.02 -9.09 -28.83
C CYS A 4 24.15 -7.57 -28.65
N LEU A 5 25.02 -6.91 -29.40
CA LEU A 5 25.18 -5.46 -29.36
C LEU A 5 24.07 -4.73 -30.14
N LEU A 6 23.61 -5.31 -31.25
CA LEU A 6 22.48 -4.78 -32.03
C LEU A 6 21.17 -4.88 -31.27
N SER A 7 20.92 -5.99 -30.55
CA SER A 7 19.71 -6.14 -29.75
C SER A 7 19.67 -5.18 -28.54
N ARG A 8 20.82 -4.88 -27.92
CA ARG A 8 20.90 -3.87 -26.84
C ARG A 8 20.64 -2.46 -27.37
N GLY A 9 21.22 -2.07 -28.51
CA GLY A 9 21.00 -0.75 -29.08
C GLY A 9 19.56 -0.49 -29.53
N LEU A 10 18.90 -1.49 -30.11
CA LEU A 10 17.49 -1.43 -30.48
C LEU A 10 16.57 -1.34 -29.24
N GLY A 11 16.89 -2.06 -28.17
CA GLY A 11 16.17 -1.99 -26.91
C GLY A 11 16.25 -0.60 -26.26
N ASP A 12 17.41 0.04 -26.30
CA ASP A 12 17.58 1.37 -25.73
C ASP A 12 16.91 2.48 -26.55
N VAL A 13 16.89 2.35 -27.88
CA VAL A 13 16.15 3.27 -28.77
C VAL A 13 14.64 3.11 -28.57
N TYR A 14 14.13 1.88 -28.45
CA TYR A 14 12.72 1.61 -28.18
C TYR A 14 12.28 2.16 -26.81
N LYS A 15 13.10 2.02 -25.78
CA LYS A 15 12.84 2.58 -24.44
C LYS A 15 12.79 4.12 -24.45
N ARG A 16 13.62 4.76 -25.26
CA ARG A 16 13.61 6.23 -25.42
C ARG A 16 12.37 6.73 -26.16
N GLN A 17 11.87 5.97 -27.12
CA GLN A 17 10.64 6.31 -27.86
C GLN A 17 9.36 6.03 -27.07
N HIS A 18 9.40 5.05 -26.15
CA HIS A 18 8.27 4.63 -25.32
C HIS A 18 8.66 4.58 -23.85
N PRO A 19 8.83 5.73 -23.17
CA PRO A 19 9.33 5.79 -21.81
C PRO A 19 8.43 5.02 -20.82
N LEU A 20 7.13 5.02 -21.03
CA LEU A 20 6.18 4.26 -20.22
C LEU A 20 6.44 2.74 -20.30
N LEU A 21 6.67 2.20 -21.50
CA LEU A 21 6.95 0.78 -21.70
C LEU A 21 8.36 0.36 -21.24
N ALA A 22 9.22 1.33 -20.92
CA ALA A 22 10.53 1.05 -20.35
C ALA A 22 10.45 0.63 -18.88
N VAL A 23 9.46 1.15 -18.14
CA VAL A 23 9.26 0.95 -16.70
C VAL A 23 8.04 0.08 -16.40
N LEU A 24 7.10 -0.04 -17.36
CA LEU A 24 5.87 -0.81 -17.23
C LEU A 24 5.96 -2.10 -18.06
N GLN A 25 5.87 -3.22 -17.39
CA GLN A 25 5.81 -4.53 -18.04
C GLN A 25 4.34 -4.89 -18.32
N VAL A 26 3.94 -4.79 -19.58
CA VAL A 26 2.58 -5.16 -19.99
C VAL A 26 2.37 -6.66 -19.80
N ASN A 27 1.21 -7.05 -19.31
CA ASN A 27 0.84 -8.46 -19.14
C ASN A 27 0.69 -9.13 -20.52
N PRO A 28 1.58 -10.08 -20.87
CA PRO A 28 1.57 -10.69 -22.20
C PRO A 28 0.35 -11.58 -22.46
N SER A 29 -0.30 -12.08 -21.42
CA SER A 29 -1.47 -12.95 -21.57
C SER A 29 -2.71 -12.20 -22.05
N GLY A 30 -2.80 -10.87 -21.77
CA GLY A 30 -3.97 -10.06 -22.10
C GLY A 30 -5.28 -10.54 -21.45
N GLN A 31 -5.19 -11.50 -20.54
CA GLN A 31 -6.34 -12.06 -19.83
C GLN A 31 -6.33 -11.64 -18.36
N GLY A 32 -7.53 -11.47 -17.82
CA GLY A 32 -7.71 -11.07 -16.42
C GLY A 32 -7.72 -9.55 -16.19
N PRO A 33 -7.87 -9.13 -14.93
CA PRO A 33 -7.98 -7.72 -14.57
C PRO A 33 -6.63 -7.00 -14.50
N VAL A 34 -5.51 -7.74 -14.45
CA VAL A 34 -4.14 -7.19 -14.38
C VAL A 34 -3.64 -6.89 -15.78
N VAL A 35 -3.33 -5.64 -16.06
CA VAL A 35 -2.86 -5.18 -17.37
C VAL A 35 -1.35 -5.05 -17.45
N ALA A 36 -0.70 -4.80 -16.33
CA ALA A 36 0.75 -4.63 -16.30
C ALA A 36 1.33 -4.84 -14.90
N TYR A 37 2.65 -4.92 -14.87
CA TYR A 37 3.47 -5.05 -13.68
C TYR A 37 4.53 -3.94 -13.66
N ALA A 38 4.85 -3.42 -12.49
CA ALA A 38 5.95 -2.45 -12.35
C ALA A 38 6.62 -2.55 -10.99
N ASN A 39 7.89 -2.12 -10.94
CA ASN A 39 8.60 -2.01 -9.67
C ASN A 39 8.00 -0.86 -8.84
N TYR A 40 7.95 -1.02 -7.51
CA TYR A 40 7.39 0.00 -6.62
C TYR A 40 8.07 1.37 -6.76
N LYS A 41 9.37 1.39 -7.10
CA LYS A 41 10.14 2.62 -7.30
C LYS A 41 9.68 3.43 -8.49
N ASP A 42 9.15 2.74 -9.50
CA ASP A 42 8.74 3.34 -10.76
C ASP A 42 7.26 3.74 -10.76
N THR A 43 6.50 3.34 -9.74
CA THR A 43 5.05 3.61 -9.64
C THR A 43 4.73 5.11 -9.65
N ALA A 44 5.56 5.94 -9.00
CA ALA A 44 5.38 7.39 -8.97
C ALA A 44 5.57 8.01 -10.37
N GLU A 45 6.57 7.54 -11.11
CA GLU A 45 6.85 7.99 -12.47
C GLU A 45 5.74 7.53 -13.44
N ILE A 46 5.31 6.28 -13.33
CA ILE A 46 4.20 5.74 -14.10
C ILE A 46 2.93 6.54 -13.84
N ASN A 47 2.60 6.83 -12.58
CA ASN A 47 1.43 7.64 -12.23
C ASN A 47 1.50 9.05 -12.83
N LYS A 48 2.69 9.65 -12.90
CA LYS A 48 2.90 10.93 -13.56
C LYS A 48 2.60 10.85 -15.06
N TYR A 49 3.07 9.81 -15.75
CA TYR A 49 2.74 9.61 -17.16
C TYR A 49 1.24 9.37 -17.36
N LEU A 50 0.62 8.52 -16.55
CA LEU A 50 -0.81 8.21 -16.64
C LEU A 50 -1.70 9.41 -16.31
N SER A 51 -1.21 10.40 -15.56
CA SER A 51 -1.94 11.63 -15.25
C SER A 51 -1.83 12.72 -16.32
N MET A 52 -1.00 12.53 -17.35
CA MET A 52 -0.86 13.50 -18.44
C MET A 52 -2.17 13.62 -19.22
N PRO A 53 -2.62 14.85 -19.53
CA PRO A 53 -3.91 15.08 -20.20
C PRO A 53 -3.97 14.46 -21.59
N GLU A 54 -2.83 14.35 -22.27
CA GLU A 54 -2.71 13.71 -23.57
C GLU A 54 -3.03 12.21 -23.51
N ILE A 55 -2.47 11.51 -22.50
CA ILE A 55 -2.72 10.09 -22.28
C ILE A 55 -4.15 9.86 -21.79
N GLN A 56 -4.65 10.74 -20.92
CA GLN A 56 -6.03 10.65 -20.43
C GLN A 56 -7.08 10.90 -21.53
N ALA A 57 -6.76 11.71 -22.52
CA ALA A 57 -7.65 11.93 -23.67
C ALA A 57 -7.80 10.70 -24.56
N GLU A 58 -6.75 9.88 -24.67
CA GLU A 58 -6.74 8.62 -25.43
C GLU A 58 -7.40 7.45 -24.65
N MET A 59 -7.48 7.56 -23.31
CA MET A 59 -8.07 6.51 -22.47
C MET A 59 -9.61 6.58 -22.47
N PRO A 60 -10.30 5.41 -22.45
CA PRO A 60 -11.73 5.36 -22.21
C PRO A 60 -12.11 6.08 -20.90
N LYS A 61 -13.15 6.88 -20.94
CA LYS A 61 -13.59 7.68 -19.76
C LYS A 61 -14.03 6.85 -18.56
N ASP A 62 -14.43 5.62 -18.79
CA ASP A 62 -14.85 4.65 -17.79
C ASP A 62 -13.68 3.80 -17.23
N LEU A 63 -12.48 3.92 -17.81
CA LEU A 63 -11.29 3.20 -17.35
C LEU A 63 -10.67 3.90 -16.13
N ARG A 64 -10.35 3.10 -15.12
CA ARG A 64 -9.57 3.50 -13.94
C ARG A 64 -8.44 2.51 -13.74
N LEU A 65 -7.22 3.02 -13.72
CA LEU A 65 -6.02 2.23 -13.42
C LEU A 65 -5.71 2.36 -11.93
N LYS A 66 -5.51 1.23 -11.25
CA LYS A 66 -5.23 1.19 -9.82
C LYS A 66 -4.20 0.12 -9.50
N TRP A 67 -3.35 0.41 -8.55
CA TRP A 67 -2.32 -0.52 -8.09
C TRP A 67 -2.88 -1.53 -7.10
N GLY A 68 -2.34 -2.73 -7.13
CA GLY A 68 -2.56 -3.73 -6.09
C GLY A 68 -1.92 -3.31 -4.78
N VAL A 69 -2.52 -3.68 -3.65
CA VAL A 69 -1.99 -3.39 -2.31
C VAL A 69 -0.80 -4.28 -1.96
N SER A 70 -0.81 -5.51 -2.44
CA SER A 70 0.25 -6.49 -2.18
C SER A 70 1.20 -6.60 -3.36
N PRO A 71 2.49 -6.91 -3.10
CA PRO A 71 3.42 -7.26 -4.16
C PRO A 71 2.97 -8.52 -4.91
N TYR A 72 3.41 -8.65 -6.16
CA TYR A 72 3.16 -9.83 -6.97
C TYR A 72 3.72 -11.09 -6.30
N GLU A 73 2.89 -12.11 -6.14
CA GLU A 73 3.18 -13.31 -5.35
C GLU A 73 4.45 -14.07 -5.81
N TYR A 74 4.71 -14.06 -7.12
CA TYR A 74 5.85 -14.78 -7.70
C TYR A 74 7.12 -13.93 -7.77
N ASP A 75 7.13 -12.70 -7.24
CA ASP A 75 8.34 -11.89 -7.14
C ASP A 75 9.10 -12.21 -5.85
N PRO A 76 10.28 -12.87 -5.94
CA PRO A 76 11.05 -13.27 -4.76
C PRO A 76 11.58 -12.06 -3.96
N LYS A 77 11.60 -10.87 -4.55
CA LYS A 77 12.03 -9.63 -3.90
C LYS A 77 10.89 -8.79 -3.36
N ALA A 78 9.62 -9.18 -3.63
CA ALA A 78 8.42 -8.46 -3.24
C ALA A 78 8.45 -6.96 -3.64
N GLN A 79 9.01 -6.63 -4.80
CA GLN A 79 9.17 -5.26 -5.30
C GLN A 79 8.28 -4.93 -6.50
N THR A 80 7.64 -5.94 -7.06
CA THR A 80 6.78 -5.80 -8.24
C THR A 80 5.33 -5.73 -7.83
N PHE A 81 4.62 -4.71 -8.31
CA PHE A 81 3.19 -4.49 -8.04
C PHE A 81 2.39 -4.64 -9.33
N GLU A 82 1.17 -5.11 -9.18
CA GLU A 82 0.21 -5.31 -10.26
C GLU A 82 -0.58 -4.04 -10.53
N LEU A 83 -0.72 -3.68 -11.80
CA LEU A 83 -1.59 -2.60 -12.25
C LEU A 83 -2.90 -3.19 -12.78
N TYR A 84 -3.99 -2.81 -12.18
CA TYR A 84 -5.34 -3.26 -12.52
C TYR A 84 -6.07 -2.25 -13.41
N ALA A 85 -6.74 -2.74 -14.44
CA ALA A 85 -7.67 -1.96 -15.24
C ALA A 85 -9.10 -2.22 -14.75
N ILE A 86 -9.73 -1.21 -14.19
CA ILE A 86 -11.06 -1.28 -13.61
C ILE A 86 -12.00 -0.44 -14.46
N ARG A 87 -13.14 -0.99 -14.81
CA ARG A 87 -14.21 -0.27 -15.46
C ARG A 87 -15.12 0.36 -14.41
N SER A 88 -15.21 1.69 -14.40
CA SER A 88 -16.18 2.41 -13.58
C SER A 88 -17.52 2.43 -14.28
N THR A 89 -18.54 1.82 -13.67
CA THR A 89 -19.88 1.70 -14.26
C THR A 89 -20.71 2.98 -14.05
N GLU A 90 -20.35 3.78 -13.03
CA GLU A 90 -21.08 5.00 -12.69
C GLU A 90 -20.43 6.26 -13.29
N ARG A 91 -21.26 7.18 -13.80
CA ARG A 91 -20.80 8.44 -14.41
C ARG A 91 -19.98 9.32 -13.45
N ASN A 92 -20.21 9.19 -12.14
CA ASN A 92 -19.52 9.98 -11.10
C ASN A 92 -18.20 9.34 -10.65
N GLY A 93 -17.76 8.24 -11.26
CA GLY A 93 -16.56 7.50 -10.84
C GLY A 93 -16.69 6.81 -9.48
N LYS A 94 -17.88 6.78 -8.90
CA LYS A 94 -18.17 6.08 -7.65
C LYS A 94 -18.26 4.58 -7.90
N ALA A 95 -18.00 3.79 -6.85
CA ALA A 95 -18.25 2.36 -6.88
C ALA A 95 -19.76 2.08 -6.91
N PRO A 96 -20.24 1.08 -7.67
CA PRO A 96 -21.65 0.69 -7.65
C PRO A 96 -22.10 0.13 -6.29
N LEU A 97 -21.15 -0.29 -5.47
CA LEU A 97 -21.34 -0.71 -4.09
C LEU A 97 -20.29 -0.04 -3.21
N GLU A 98 -20.70 0.74 -2.24
CA GLU A 98 -19.84 1.39 -1.25
C GLU A 98 -19.79 0.56 0.05
N GLY A 99 -18.80 0.78 0.90
CA GLY A 99 -18.60 0.00 2.12
C GLY A 99 -19.67 0.20 3.20
N ASP A 100 -20.51 1.22 3.08
CA ASP A 100 -21.63 1.52 3.99
C ASP A 100 -22.73 0.44 4.04
N VAL A 101 -22.79 -0.40 2.99
CA VAL A 101 -23.74 -1.53 2.94
C VAL A 101 -23.23 -2.77 3.66
N VAL A 102 -21.96 -2.82 4.05
CA VAL A 102 -21.38 -3.96 4.77
C VAL A 102 -21.76 -3.88 6.25
N VAL A 103 -22.49 -4.89 6.73
CA VAL A 103 -22.94 -4.98 8.13
C VAL A 103 -21.88 -5.67 8.99
N SER A 104 -21.28 -6.72 8.48
CA SER A 104 -20.22 -7.44 9.18
C SER A 104 -19.20 -8.03 8.20
N ALA A 105 -17.96 -8.10 8.63
CA ALA A 105 -16.90 -8.82 7.95
C ALA A 105 -16.06 -9.55 9.00
N LYS A 106 -15.57 -10.75 8.65
CA LYS A 106 -14.73 -11.58 9.50
C LYS A 106 -13.70 -12.29 8.64
N ASP A 107 -12.50 -12.42 9.17
CA ASP A 107 -11.49 -13.32 8.65
C ASP A 107 -11.88 -14.77 8.96
N GLU A 108 -11.77 -15.63 7.98
CA GLU A 108 -12.03 -17.06 8.11
C GLU A 108 -11.15 -17.85 7.13
N TYR A 109 -11.27 -19.15 7.13
CA TYR A 109 -10.59 -20.00 6.17
C TYR A 109 -11.58 -20.55 5.15
N ASP A 110 -11.16 -20.64 3.90
CA ASP A 110 -11.95 -21.27 2.86
C ASP A 110 -11.96 -22.81 3.00
N HIS A 111 -12.67 -23.48 2.10
CA HIS A 111 -12.76 -24.96 2.08
C HIS A 111 -11.41 -25.66 1.85
N TYR A 112 -10.41 -24.93 1.39
CA TYR A 112 -9.06 -25.43 1.15
C TYR A 112 -8.08 -25.05 2.28
N GLY A 113 -8.58 -24.44 3.36
CA GLY A 113 -7.77 -23.96 4.47
C GLY A 113 -6.94 -22.71 4.17
N LYS A 114 -7.28 -21.95 3.11
CA LYS A 114 -6.63 -20.69 2.79
C LYS A 114 -7.35 -19.52 3.49
N PRO A 115 -6.62 -18.49 3.93
CA PRO A 115 -7.22 -17.30 4.50
C PRO A 115 -8.21 -16.65 3.52
N ALA A 116 -9.37 -16.30 4.03
CA ALA A 116 -10.45 -15.67 3.27
C ALA A 116 -11.18 -14.66 4.16
N VAL A 117 -12.01 -13.80 3.57
CA VAL A 117 -12.83 -12.85 4.30
C VAL A 117 -14.29 -13.10 3.97
N SER A 118 -15.07 -13.42 5.00
CA SER A 118 -16.53 -13.51 4.91
C SER A 118 -17.15 -12.16 5.21
N MET A 119 -18.07 -11.72 4.38
CA MET A 119 -18.79 -10.47 4.59
C MET A 119 -20.30 -10.67 4.46
N SER A 120 -21.06 -9.88 5.22
CA SER A 120 -22.51 -9.79 5.07
C SER A 120 -22.94 -8.35 4.85
N MET A 121 -23.98 -8.18 4.05
CA MET A 121 -24.49 -6.90 3.63
C MET A 121 -25.92 -6.70 4.14
N ASN A 122 -26.35 -5.44 4.25
CA ASN A 122 -27.73 -5.08 4.50
C ASN A 122 -28.63 -5.43 3.29
N THR A 123 -29.93 -5.24 3.42
CA THR A 123 -30.91 -5.61 2.39
C THR A 123 -30.67 -4.89 1.06
N ASP A 124 -30.31 -3.61 1.10
CA ASP A 124 -30.03 -2.83 -0.12
C ASP A 124 -28.72 -3.25 -0.77
N GLY A 125 -27.68 -3.46 0.03
CA GLY A 125 -26.40 -4.01 -0.44
C GLY A 125 -26.57 -5.38 -1.07
N SER A 126 -27.36 -6.25 -0.46
CA SER A 126 -27.65 -7.59 -0.98
C SER A 126 -28.30 -7.54 -2.36
N ARG A 127 -29.27 -6.66 -2.56
CA ARG A 127 -29.93 -6.48 -3.88
C ARG A 127 -28.95 -5.96 -4.94
N ARG A 128 -28.18 -4.93 -4.60
CA ARG A 128 -27.19 -4.35 -5.50
C ARG A 128 -26.08 -5.35 -5.82
N TRP A 129 -25.65 -6.11 -4.81
CA TRP A 129 -24.63 -7.15 -4.99
C TRP A 129 -25.10 -8.28 -5.89
N ALA A 130 -26.34 -8.76 -5.72
CA ALA A 130 -26.95 -9.75 -6.59
C ALA A 130 -27.00 -9.26 -8.05
N GLN A 131 -27.44 -8.03 -8.26
CA GLN A 131 -27.46 -7.44 -9.60
C GLN A 131 -26.06 -7.28 -10.20
N LEU A 132 -25.10 -6.79 -9.41
CA LEU A 132 -23.70 -6.60 -9.83
C LEU A 132 -23.04 -7.94 -10.21
N THR A 133 -23.19 -8.95 -9.35
CA THR A 133 -22.66 -10.30 -9.62
C THR A 133 -23.32 -10.95 -10.81
N LYS A 134 -24.63 -10.82 -10.99
CA LYS A 134 -25.37 -11.33 -12.14
C LYS A 134 -24.87 -10.73 -13.47
N GLN A 135 -24.60 -9.42 -13.49
CA GLN A 135 -24.12 -8.72 -14.69
C GLN A 135 -22.65 -9.02 -15.02
N ASN A 136 -21.90 -9.53 -14.06
CA ASN A 136 -20.47 -9.77 -14.17
C ASN A 136 -20.07 -11.25 -14.02
N ILE A 137 -20.99 -12.17 -14.29
CA ILE A 137 -20.66 -13.61 -14.30
C ILE A 137 -19.54 -13.88 -15.31
N GLY A 138 -18.49 -14.59 -14.90
CA GLY A 138 -17.30 -14.86 -15.69
C GLY A 138 -16.31 -13.69 -15.78
N ARG A 139 -16.58 -12.58 -15.09
CA ARG A 139 -15.69 -11.41 -15.00
C ARG A 139 -15.23 -11.21 -13.55
N SER A 140 -14.16 -10.42 -13.39
CA SER A 140 -13.66 -10.07 -12.05
C SER A 140 -14.37 -8.83 -11.53
N ILE A 141 -14.64 -8.80 -10.21
CA ILE A 141 -15.08 -7.61 -9.49
C ILE A 141 -13.95 -7.20 -8.55
N ALA A 142 -13.43 -5.98 -8.75
CA ALA A 142 -12.35 -5.45 -7.94
C ALA A 142 -12.87 -4.90 -6.62
N ILE A 143 -12.21 -5.25 -5.52
CA ILE A 143 -12.40 -4.68 -4.20
C ILE A 143 -11.33 -3.62 -4.00
N VAL A 144 -11.76 -2.36 -3.98
CA VAL A 144 -10.87 -1.19 -3.91
C VAL A 144 -11.06 -0.48 -2.60
N LEU A 145 -9.97 -0.25 -1.85
CA LEU A 145 -9.93 0.51 -0.61
C LEU A 145 -8.75 1.48 -0.69
N ASP A 146 -8.94 2.70 -0.24
CA ASP A 146 -7.90 3.74 -0.23
C ASP A 146 -7.14 3.87 -1.56
N ASN A 147 -7.86 3.73 -2.66
CA ASN A 147 -7.32 3.81 -4.02
C ASN A 147 -6.47 2.61 -4.49
N TYR A 148 -6.33 1.56 -3.68
CA TYR A 148 -5.61 0.32 -4.01
C TYR A 148 -6.56 -0.85 -4.17
N VAL A 149 -6.18 -1.80 -5.03
CA VAL A 149 -6.92 -3.06 -5.23
C VAL A 149 -6.42 -4.08 -4.23
N TYR A 150 -7.31 -4.54 -3.36
CA TYR A 150 -7.03 -5.60 -2.39
C TYR A 150 -7.23 -6.98 -3.00
N SER A 151 -8.25 -7.14 -3.83
CA SER A 151 -8.54 -8.39 -4.50
C SER A 151 -9.43 -8.12 -5.71
N ALA A 152 -9.39 -9.01 -6.69
CA ALA A 152 -10.25 -8.97 -7.88
C ALA A 152 -10.74 -10.38 -8.23
N PRO A 153 -11.57 -11.00 -7.36
CA PRO A 153 -12.07 -12.35 -7.58
C PRO A 153 -12.99 -12.43 -8.79
N ASN A 154 -12.97 -13.58 -9.47
CA ASN A 154 -13.90 -13.88 -10.54
C ASN A 154 -15.29 -14.23 -9.97
N VAL A 155 -16.33 -13.77 -10.63
CA VAL A 155 -17.71 -14.09 -10.28
C VAL A 155 -18.13 -15.36 -10.98
N ASN A 156 -18.38 -16.41 -10.22
CA ASN A 156 -18.81 -17.70 -10.77
C ASN A 156 -20.34 -17.78 -10.96
N SER A 157 -21.10 -17.11 -10.10
CA SER A 157 -22.57 -17.13 -10.13
C SER A 157 -23.15 -15.89 -9.46
N GLU A 158 -24.45 -15.64 -9.67
CA GLU A 158 -25.21 -14.61 -8.96
C GLU A 158 -25.25 -14.91 -7.45
N ILE A 159 -24.96 -13.90 -6.62
CA ILE A 159 -24.95 -14.02 -5.14
C ILE A 159 -26.12 -13.25 -4.56
N THR A 160 -27.23 -13.95 -4.31
CA THR A 160 -28.49 -13.34 -3.87
C THR A 160 -28.63 -13.17 -2.37
N GLY A 161 -27.85 -13.91 -1.56
CA GLY A 161 -28.03 -14.00 -0.09
C GLY A 161 -27.40 -12.88 0.72
N GLY A 162 -26.73 -11.88 0.12
CA GLY A 162 -26.05 -10.81 0.84
C GLY A 162 -24.85 -11.26 1.68
N ARG A 163 -24.52 -12.54 1.66
CA ARG A 163 -23.29 -13.10 2.21
C ARG A 163 -22.34 -13.44 1.08
N SER A 164 -21.10 -13.04 1.22
CA SER A 164 -20.07 -13.29 0.23
C SER A 164 -18.77 -13.64 0.91
N GLN A 165 -18.02 -14.53 0.30
CA GLN A 165 -16.66 -14.86 0.73
C GLN A 165 -15.69 -14.34 -0.30
N ILE A 166 -14.74 -13.54 0.16
CA ILE A 166 -13.64 -13.02 -0.64
C ILE A 166 -12.49 -13.98 -0.46
N THR A 167 -12.16 -14.68 -1.53
CA THR A 167 -11.01 -15.58 -1.60
C THR A 167 -9.91 -14.93 -2.41
N GLY A 168 -8.66 -15.22 -2.09
CA GLY A 168 -7.49 -14.68 -2.77
C GLY A 168 -6.22 -15.22 -2.14
N HIS A 169 -5.08 -14.69 -2.56
CA HIS A 169 -3.77 -15.03 -2.00
C HIS A 169 -3.48 -14.11 -0.80
N PHE A 170 -4.29 -14.26 0.25
CA PHE A 170 -4.12 -13.48 1.47
C PHE A 170 -3.22 -14.21 2.46
N THR A 171 -2.36 -13.45 3.16
CA THR A 171 -1.83 -13.92 4.45
C THR A 171 -2.93 -13.79 5.51
N PRO A 172 -2.83 -14.51 6.65
CA PRO A 172 -3.79 -14.37 7.74
C PRO A 172 -3.93 -12.92 8.23
N GLU A 173 -2.82 -12.18 8.28
CA GLU A 173 -2.79 -10.78 8.67
C GLU A 173 -3.55 -9.91 7.66
N GLN A 174 -3.31 -10.09 6.37
CA GLN A 174 -3.99 -9.36 5.30
C GLN A 174 -5.50 -9.63 5.29
N ALA A 175 -5.92 -10.87 5.51
CA ALA A 175 -7.33 -11.22 5.63
C ALA A 175 -8.00 -10.53 6.83
N LYS A 176 -7.32 -10.51 7.97
CA LYS A 176 -7.77 -9.81 9.17
C LYS A 176 -7.88 -8.30 8.97
N ASP A 177 -6.88 -7.69 8.36
CA ASP A 177 -6.86 -6.25 8.06
C ASP A 177 -7.99 -5.89 7.09
N LEU A 178 -8.18 -6.67 6.03
CA LEU A 178 -9.27 -6.49 5.09
C LEU A 178 -10.64 -6.63 5.78
N ALA A 179 -10.81 -7.62 6.65
CA ALA A 179 -12.03 -7.79 7.42
C ALA A 179 -12.30 -6.59 8.34
N ASN A 180 -11.29 -6.05 9.01
CA ASN A 180 -11.41 -4.87 9.87
C ASN A 180 -11.80 -3.63 9.06
N VAL A 181 -11.18 -3.41 7.90
CA VAL A 181 -11.49 -2.27 7.02
C VAL A 181 -12.91 -2.37 6.47
N LEU A 182 -13.33 -3.56 6.01
CA LEU A 182 -14.69 -3.80 5.55
C LEU A 182 -15.75 -3.62 6.68
N LYS A 183 -15.40 -4.03 7.91
CA LYS A 183 -16.27 -3.88 9.08
C LYS A 183 -16.41 -2.43 9.54
N SER A 184 -15.34 -1.65 9.44
CA SER A 184 -15.38 -0.24 9.81
C SER A 184 -16.20 0.61 8.83
N GLY A 185 -16.53 0.04 7.65
CA GLY A 185 -17.29 0.74 6.63
C GLY A 185 -16.52 1.93 6.06
N LYS A 186 -17.23 2.86 5.47
CA LYS A 186 -16.69 4.12 4.98
C LYS A 186 -16.14 4.92 6.15
N MET A 187 -14.83 5.03 6.28
CA MET A 187 -14.26 6.04 7.16
C MET A 187 -14.81 7.41 6.73
N PRO A 188 -15.46 8.16 7.62
CA PRO A 188 -15.98 9.47 7.30
C PRO A 188 -14.83 10.47 7.20
N ALA A 189 -14.22 10.58 6.08
CA ALA A 189 -13.06 11.37 5.68
C ALA A 189 -11.72 10.62 5.84
N PRO A 190 -10.82 10.72 4.82
CA PRO A 190 -9.42 10.36 5.02
C PRO A 190 -8.90 11.22 6.17
N ALA A 191 -8.43 10.58 7.24
CA ALA A 191 -7.67 11.28 8.25
C ALA A 191 -6.40 11.76 7.55
N HIS A 192 -6.37 13.02 7.14
CA HIS A 192 -5.12 13.65 6.78
C HIS A 192 -4.31 13.75 8.06
N ILE A 193 -3.16 13.09 8.08
CA ILE A 193 -2.14 13.34 9.09
C ILE A 193 -1.73 14.80 8.87
N VAL A 194 -2.30 15.70 9.68
CA VAL A 194 -2.08 17.15 9.55
C VAL A 194 -0.69 17.51 10.07
N GLN A 195 -0.10 16.64 10.88
CA GLN A 195 1.24 16.82 11.42
C GLN A 195 1.78 15.47 11.87
N GLU A 196 2.76 14.96 11.16
CA GLU A 196 3.64 13.92 11.65
C GLU A 196 4.81 14.65 12.33
N ASP A 197 4.70 14.88 13.64
CA ASP A 197 5.83 15.30 14.43
C ASP A 197 6.80 14.12 14.50
N ILE A 198 7.64 14.02 13.47
CA ILE A 198 8.82 13.18 13.54
C ILE A 198 9.72 13.82 14.57
N VAL A 199 9.59 13.40 15.82
CA VAL A 199 10.57 13.69 16.86
C VAL A 199 11.85 12.97 16.45
N GLY A 200 12.61 13.64 15.60
CA GLY A 200 13.88 13.13 15.10
C GLY A 200 14.83 12.89 16.27
N PRO A 201 15.78 11.95 16.14
CA PRO A 201 16.78 11.66 17.19
C PRO A 201 17.65 12.85 17.59
N SER A 202 17.54 13.97 16.86
CA SER A 202 18.28 15.22 17.15
C SER A 202 17.93 15.87 18.48
N LEU A 203 16.67 15.79 18.96
CA LEU A 203 16.28 16.32 20.27
C LEU A 203 16.88 15.50 21.43
N GLY A 204 16.99 14.18 21.25
CA GLY A 204 17.67 13.33 22.21
C GLY A 204 19.17 13.60 22.30
N GLN A 205 19.84 13.81 21.18
CA GLN A 205 21.28 14.11 21.10
C GLN A 205 21.61 15.47 21.77
N ALA A 206 20.83 16.50 21.50
CA ALA A 206 21.03 17.82 22.13
C ALA A 206 20.87 17.77 23.65
N SER A 207 19.85 17.06 24.16
CA SER A 207 19.60 16.87 25.58
C SER A 207 20.67 16.02 26.23
N ILE A 208 21.16 14.97 25.61
CA ILE A 208 22.25 14.11 26.08
C ILE A 208 23.54 14.93 26.19
N ASN A 209 23.88 15.70 25.14
CA ASN A 209 25.08 16.51 25.13
C ASN A 209 25.05 17.62 26.20
N ALA A 210 23.90 18.27 26.42
CA ALA A 210 23.72 19.25 27.48
C ALA A 210 23.84 18.60 28.88
N GLY A 211 23.28 17.40 29.05
CA GLY A 211 23.41 16.64 30.30
C GLY A 211 24.85 16.22 30.59
N VAL A 212 25.57 15.70 29.61
CA VAL A 212 26.98 15.31 29.75
C VAL A 212 27.84 16.53 30.08
N PHE A 213 27.63 17.67 29.39
CA PHE A 213 28.37 18.90 29.68
C PHE A 213 28.13 19.39 31.09
N SER A 214 26.88 19.43 31.57
CA SER A 214 26.53 19.82 32.96
C SER A 214 27.17 18.89 33.99
N PHE A 215 27.22 17.60 33.73
CA PHE A 215 27.84 16.61 34.58
C PHE A 215 29.35 16.86 34.72
N ILE A 216 30.06 17.10 33.59
CA ILE A 216 31.50 17.39 33.60
C ILE A 216 31.80 18.66 34.38
N VAL A 217 31.02 19.73 34.18
CA VAL A 217 31.19 20.99 34.91
C VAL A 217 30.98 20.78 36.42
N ALA A 218 29.95 20.05 36.84
CA ALA A 218 29.69 19.74 38.24
C ALA A 218 30.85 18.94 38.88
N LEU A 219 31.40 17.97 38.13
CA LEU A 219 32.53 17.15 38.62
C LEU A 219 33.79 17.99 38.80
N ILE A 220 34.08 18.89 37.84
CA ILE A 220 35.22 19.82 37.96
C ILE A 220 35.07 20.75 39.20
N LEU A 221 33.89 21.32 39.43
CA LEU A 221 33.62 22.19 40.56
C LEU A 221 33.78 21.43 41.88
N LEU A 222 33.29 20.19 41.94
CA LEU A 222 33.42 19.33 43.10
C LEU A 222 34.89 19.01 43.38
N MET A 223 35.68 18.71 42.30
CA MET A 223 37.11 18.46 42.40
C MET A 223 37.86 19.67 42.93
N ILE A 224 37.57 20.90 42.44
CA ILE A 224 38.15 22.14 42.91
C ILE A 224 37.82 22.37 44.40
N TYR A 225 36.55 22.15 44.77
CA TYR A 225 36.11 22.29 46.15
C TYR A 225 36.84 21.34 47.08
N MET A 226 36.95 20.04 46.71
CA MET A 226 37.65 19.05 47.51
C MET A 226 39.15 19.33 47.63
N CYS A 227 39.81 19.77 46.55
CA CYS A 227 41.21 20.18 46.58
C CYS A 227 41.44 21.42 47.48
N SER A 228 40.50 22.36 47.52
CA SER A 228 40.56 23.55 48.37
C SER A 228 40.42 23.22 49.86
N MET A 229 39.52 22.28 50.20
CA MET A 229 39.24 21.94 51.62
C MET A 229 40.23 20.94 52.22
N TYR A 230 40.70 19.97 51.43
CA TYR A 230 41.50 18.85 51.95
C TYR A 230 42.95 18.85 51.45
N GLY A 231 43.31 19.80 50.60
CA GLY A 231 44.62 19.84 49.96
C GLY A 231 44.68 19.01 48.67
N PHE A 232 45.70 19.31 47.82
CA PHE A 232 45.75 18.80 46.46
C PHE A 232 45.80 17.28 46.34
N ILE A 233 46.61 16.59 47.14
CA ILE A 233 46.80 15.14 47.05
C ILE A 233 45.60 14.36 47.61
N PRO A 234 45.06 14.64 48.84
CA PRO A 234 43.88 13.90 49.33
C PRO A 234 42.60 14.22 48.55
N GLY A 235 42.44 15.43 48.02
CA GLY A 235 41.30 15.81 47.23
C GLY A 235 41.21 15.09 45.87
N MET A 236 42.34 14.78 45.26
CA MET A 236 42.37 14.00 44.03
C MET A 236 42.04 12.53 44.25
N VAL A 237 42.50 11.91 45.30
CA VAL A 237 42.21 10.51 45.65
C VAL A 237 40.76 10.30 46.05
N ALA A 238 40.08 11.30 46.62
CA ALA A 238 38.67 11.19 47.02
C ALA A 238 37.70 11.28 45.84
N ASN A 239 38.10 11.75 44.64
CA ASN A 239 37.28 11.89 43.47
C ASN A 239 37.63 10.89 42.33
N GLY A 240 38.67 10.08 42.49
CA GLY A 240 39.11 9.02 41.53
C GLY A 240 38.59 7.65 41.93
#